data_a658b28dccabf6e0fef28184c278c68a
#
_entry.id   a658b28dccabf6e0fef28184c278c68a
#
_cell.length_a   1.000
_cell.length_b   1.000
_cell.length_c   1.000
_cell.angle_alpha   90.00
_cell.angle_beta   90.00
_cell.angle_gamma   90.00
#
_symmetry.space_group_name_H-M   'P 1'
#
loop_
_entity.id
_entity.type
_entity.pdbx_description
1 polymer ?
#
loop_
_entity_poly.entity_id
_entity_poly.type
_entity_poly.pdbx_seq_one_letter_code
_entity_poly.pdbx_strand_id
1 'polypeptide(L)'
;PIPFELQHTPFLKYAEHAKKSGLNMKIACVGGFHYFDDVDQAVAEGKVDIVSAARAFISNPDYGQLLQEGRDEDLVPCLRCNKCHGRGKHDIMTTVCSVNPKFGFEAVDRYLAYPVDKVKDIAVIGGGPGGMRTAIYLADRGHKVTIYEAEGELGGAIRHSDYIPFKWTLKDYKDLSLI
;
A
#
# COMPACT_ATOMS: atom_id res chain seq x y z
N PRO A 1 -13.01 -23.87 -2.25
CA PRO A 1 -12.92 -22.48 -2.66
C PRO A 1 -11.96 -21.73 -1.76
N ILE A 2 -11.05 -20.96 -2.35
CA ILE A 2 -10.14 -20.11 -1.58
C ILE A 2 -11.00 -18.99 -0.92
N PRO A 3 -10.88 -18.75 0.40
CA PRO A 3 -11.57 -17.66 1.05
C PRO A 3 -11.35 -16.33 0.34
N PHE A 4 -12.36 -15.46 0.35
CA PHE A 4 -12.32 -14.17 -0.35
C PHE A 4 -11.11 -13.30 0.08
N GLU A 5 -10.75 -13.36 1.34
CA GLU A 5 -9.62 -12.64 1.93
C GLU A 5 -8.26 -13.07 1.36
N LEU A 6 -8.19 -14.30 0.85
CA LEU A 6 -6.97 -14.87 0.26
C LEU A 6 -6.89 -14.67 -1.26
N GLN A 7 -7.88 -14.05 -1.90
CA GLN A 7 -7.88 -13.81 -3.34
C GLN A 7 -7.29 -12.44 -3.66
N HIS A 8 -6.39 -12.40 -4.67
CA HIS A 8 -5.81 -11.14 -5.16
C HIS A 8 -6.90 -10.27 -5.80
N THR A 9 -7.56 -10.77 -6.83
CA THR A 9 -8.59 -10.07 -7.63
C THR A 9 -9.92 -10.81 -7.62
N PRO A 10 -10.65 -10.84 -6.48
CA PRO A 10 -11.79 -11.74 -6.28
C PRO A 10 -12.95 -11.54 -7.25
N PHE A 11 -13.08 -10.35 -7.83
CA PHE A 11 -14.16 -10.01 -8.76
C PHE A 11 -13.81 -10.19 -10.25
N LEU A 12 -12.54 -10.44 -10.58
CA LEU A 12 -12.07 -10.56 -11.96
C LEU A 12 -12.85 -11.64 -12.75
N LYS A 13 -13.16 -12.76 -12.12
CA LYS A 13 -13.95 -13.85 -12.73
C LYS A 13 -15.34 -13.41 -13.23
N TYR A 14 -15.97 -12.44 -12.55
CA TYR A 14 -17.27 -11.92 -12.96
C TYR A 14 -17.15 -10.95 -14.14
N ALA A 15 -16.09 -10.12 -14.14
CA ALA A 15 -15.78 -9.24 -15.26
C ALA A 15 -15.46 -10.07 -16.52
N GLU A 16 -14.65 -11.12 -16.39
CA GLU A 16 -14.35 -12.05 -17.48
C GLU A 16 -15.63 -12.73 -18.01
N HIS A 17 -16.54 -13.16 -17.13
CA HIS A 17 -17.82 -13.71 -17.53
C HIS A 17 -18.65 -12.70 -18.33
N ALA A 18 -18.71 -11.44 -17.87
CA ALA A 18 -19.40 -10.37 -18.59
C ALA A 18 -18.76 -10.11 -19.96
N LYS A 19 -17.44 -10.12 -20.08
CA LYS A 19 -16.75 -10.00 -21.39
C LYS A 19 -17.15 -11.12 -22.36
N LYS A 20 -17.26 -12.35 -21.86
CA LYS A 20 -17.63 -13.54 -22.66
C LYS A 20 -19.11 -13.60 -23.01
N SER A 21 -19.98 -12.80 -22.39
CA SER A 21 -21.42 -12.80 -22.64
C SER A 21 -21.87 -12.10 -23.92
N GLY A 22 -20.94 -11.53 -24.70
CA GLY A 22 -21.23 -10.83 -25.97
C GLY A 22 -21.76 -9.41 -25.78
N LEU A 23 -21.64 -8.82 -24.60
CA LEU A 23 -22.03 -7.42 -24.37
C LEU A 23 -21.16 -6.48 -25.19
N ASN A 24 -21.83 -5.56 -25.93
CA ASN A 24 -21.12 -4.50 -26.66
C ASN A 24 -20.93 -3.26 -25.80
N MET A 25 -20.15 -3.44 -24.71
CA MET A 25 -19.78 -2.36 -23.80
C MET A 25 -18.40 -2.63 -23.19
N LYS A 26 -17.77 -1.56 -22.70
CA LYS A 26 -16.53 -1.69 -21.95
C LYS A 26 -16.81 -2.21 -20.55
N ILE A 27 -16.02 -3.17 -20.11
CA ILE A 27 -16.15 -3.79 -18.80
C ILE A 27 -15.03 -3.27 -17.90
N ALA A 28 -15.42 -2.63 -16.79
CA ALA A 28 -14.51 -2.22 -15.72
C ALA A 28 -14.62 -3.20 -14.54
N CYS A 29 -13.47 -3.52 -13.94
CA CYS A 29 -13.41 -4.34 -12.73
C CYS A 29 -12.73 -3.59 -11.60
N VAL A 30 -13.32 -3.67 -10.40
CA VAL A 30 -12.76 -3.14 -9.17
C VAL A 30 -12.61 -4.27 -8.15
N GLY A 31 -11.60 -4.18 -7.31
CA GLY A 31 -11.42 -5.07 -6.15
C GLY A 31 -10.17 -5.93 -6.20
N GLY A 32 -9.25 -5.59 -5.33
CA GLY A 32 -8.05 -6.37 -5.07
C GLY A 32 -6.86 -6.11 -5.99
N PHE A 33 -6.97 -5.24 -6.97
CA PHE A 33 -5.85 -4.84 -7.83
C PHE A 33 -4.87 -3.96 -7.04
N HIS A 34 -3.86 -4.60 -6.46
CA HIS A 34 -2.80 -3.96 -5.69
C HIS A 34 -1.43 -4.11 -6.34
N TYR A 35 -1.22 -5.18 -7.11
CA TYR A 35 0.02 -5.50 -7.80
C TYR A 35 -0.11 -5.19 -9.29
N PHE A 36 0.98 -4.77 -9.91
CA PHE A 36 0.99 -4.37 -11.32
C PHE A 36 0.76 -5.56 -12.23
N ASP A 37 1.34 -6.71 -11.91
CA ASP A 37 1.10 -7.95 -12.65
C ASP A 37 -0.39 -8.32 -12.74
N ASP A 38 -1.15 -8.16 -11.64
CA ASP A 38 -2.59 -8.43 -11.63
C ASP A 38 -3.34 -7.48 -12.58
N VAL A 39 -2.90 -6.24 -12.69
CA VAL A 39 -3.48 -5.22 -13.59
C VAL A 39 -3.17 -5.54 -15.04
N ASP A 40 -1.90 -5.71 -15.35
CA ASP A 40 -1.40 -5.96 -16.70
C ASP A 40 -1.97 -7.26 -17.28
N GLN A 41 -1.95 -8.33 -16.50
CA GLN A 41 -2.49 -9.61 -16.92
C GLN A 41 -4.00 -9.53 -17.18
N ALA A 42 -4.77 -8.86 -16.31
CA ALA A 42 -6.22 -8.75 -16.49
C ALA A 42 -6.60 -8.02 -17.79
N VAL A 43 -5.84 -7.01 -18.19
CA VAL A 43 -6.05 -6.24 -19.43
C VAL A 43 -5.49 -6.99 -20.63
N ALA A 44 -4.27 -7.51 -20.55
CA ALA A 44 -3.60 -8.22 -21.65
C ALA A 44 -4.35 -9.48 -22.09
N GLU A 45 -4.92 -10.22 -21.14
CA GLU A 45 -5.74 -11.40 -21.42
C GLU A 45 -7.19 -11.06 -21.87
N GLY A 46 -7.54 -9.77 -21.95
CA GLY A 46 -8.86 -9.31 -22.36
C GLY A 46 -9.98 -9.64 -21.36
N LYS A 47 -9.66 -9.91 -20.11
CA LYS A 47 -10.63 -10.19 -19.05
C LYS A 47 -11.42 -8.94 -18.65
N VAL A 48 -10.80 -7.77 -18.80
CA VAL A 48 -11.40 -6.45 -18.55
C VAL A 48 -10.91 -5.45 -19.59
N ASP A 49 -11.62 -4.34 -19.74
CA ASP A 49 -11.15 -3.19 -20.53
C ASP A 49 -10.54 -2.11 -19.63
N ILE A 50 -11.00 -2.03 -18.38
CA ILE A 50 -10.60 -1.01 -17.41
C ILE A 50 -10.43 -1.65 -16.05
N VAL A 51 -9.29 -1.39 -15.40
CA VAL A 51 -9.06 -1.73 -14.00
C VAL A 51 -9.31 -0.49 -13.14
N SER A 52 -10.07 -0.67 -12.06
CA SER A 52 -10.29 0.34 -11.04
C SER A 52 -9.64 -0.10 -9.73
N ALA A 53 -8.78 0.75 -9.19
CA ALA A 53 -8.08 0.49 -7.93
C ALA A 53 -8.30 1.65 -6.96
N ALA A 54 -8.95 1.41 -5.82
CA ALA A 54 -9.16 2.44 -4.81
C ALA A 54 -8.08 2.38 -3.71
N ARG A 55 -8.00 1.25 -3.00
CA ARG A 55 -7.08 1.12 -1.87
C ARG A 55 -5.61 1.10 -2.26
N ALA A 56 -5.27 0.71 -3.49
CA ALA A 56 -3.92 0.83 -4.02
C ALA A 56 -3.48 2.30 -4.11
N PHE A 57 -4.36 3.20 -4.58
CA PHE A 57 -4.10 4.65 -4.59
C PHE A 57 -4.08 5.27 -3.19
N ILE A 58 -4.77 4.66 -2.21
CA ILE A 58 -4.69 5.12 -0.81
C ILE A 58 -3.33 4.75 -0.19
N SER A 59 -2.80 3.56 -0.48
CA SER A 59 -1.47 3.15 -0.01
C SER A 59 -0.35 3.86 -0.78
N ASN A 60 -0.53 4.10 -2.07
CA ASN A 60 0.42 4.74 -2.97
C ASN A 60 -0.29 5.82 -3.78
N PRO A 61 -0.20 7.10 -3.43
CA PRO A 61 -0.85 8.18 -4.19
C PRO A 61 -0.38 8.25 -5.65
N ASP A 62 0.84 7.82 -5.91
CA ASP A 62 1.53 7.76 -7.21
C ASP A 62 1.39 6.40 -7.91
N TYR A 63 0.49 5.52 -7.46
CA TYR A 63 0.29 4.16 -7.98
C TYR A 63 0.24 4.10 -9.51
N GLY A 64 -0.48 5.04 -10.16
CA GLY A 64 -0.58 5.07 -11.62
C GLY A 64 0.74 5.42 -12.31
N GLN A 65 1.56 6.26 -11.70
CA GLN A 65 2.89 6.60 -12.20
C GLN A 65 3.85 5.42 -12.02
N LEU A 66 3.88 4.81 -10.84
CA LEU A 66 4.70 3.62 -10.56
C LEU A 66 4.38 2.49 -11.55
N LEU A 67 3.10 2.24 -11.82
CA LEU A 67 2.66 1.25 -12.82
C LEU A 67 3.20 1.58 -14.22
N GLN A 68 3.12 2.84 -14.66
CA GLN A 68 3.62 3.26 -15.98
C GLN A 68 5.13 3.15 -16.11
N GLU A 69 5.85 3.35 -15.03
CA GLU A 69 7.31 3.29 -14.96
C GLU A 69 7.84 1.86 -14.70
N GLY A 70 6.95 0.90 -14.40
CA GLY A 70 7.33 -0.48 -14.07
C GLY A 70 8.13 -0.58 -12.76
N ARG A 71 7.82 0.26 -11.78
CA ARG A 71 8.55 0.37 -10.51
C ARG A 71 7.84 -0.42 -9.40
N ASP A 72 7.85 -1.75 -9.52
CA ASP A 72 7.22 -2.66 -8.56
C ASP A 72 7.89 -2.61 -7.18
N GLU A 73 9.20 -2.36 -7.15
CA GLU A 73 10.00 -2.26 -5.92
C GLU A 73 9.61 -1.09 -5.01
N ASP A 74 9.00 -0.06 -5.58
CA ASP A 74 8.53 1.11 -4.82
C ASP A 74 7.08 0.96 -4.33
N LEU A 75 6.42 -0.12 -4.72
CA LEU A 75 5.03 -0.37 -4.37
C LEU A 75 4.87 -0.74 -2.89
N VAL A 76 4.12 0.06 -2.15
CA VAL A 76 3.73 -0.26 -0.78
C VAL A 76 2.41 -1.04 -0.78
N PRO A 77 2.40 -2.35 -0.49
CA PRO A 77 1.20 -3.17 -0.58
C PRO A 77 0.13 -2.76 0.44
N CYS A 78 -1.12 -2.72 0.00
CA CYS A 78 -2.26 -2.47 0.88
C CYS A 78 -2.53 -3.66 1.80
N LEU A 79 -2.53 -3.46 3.11
CA LEU A 79 -2.77 -4.52 4.11
C LEU A 79 -4.22 -5.02 4.18
N ARG A 80 -5.14 -4.49 3.37
CA ARG A 80 -6.58 -4.82 3.38
C ARG A 80 -7.24 -4.69 4.77
N CYS A 81 -6.65 -3.91 5.66
CA CYS A 81 -7.11 -3.72 7.05
C CYS A 81 -8.37 -2.87 7.19
N ASN A 82 -8.85 -2.26 6.11
CA ASN A 82 -10.05 -1.42 6.00
C ASN A 82 -10.09 -0.18 6.93
N LYS A 83 -8.98 0.23 7.52
CA LYS A 83 -8.93 1.46 8.33
C LYS A 83 -9.28 2.72 7.53
N CYS A 84 -9.04 2.70 6.22
CA CYS A 84 -9.38 3.79 5.32
C CYS A 84 -10.89 3.95 5.04
N HIS A 85 -11.72 2.99 5.45
CA HIS A 85 -13.19 3.08 5.28
C HIS A 85 -13.87 3.88 6.39
N GLY A 86 -13.14 4.29 7.44
CA GLY A 86 -13.74 4.86 8.64
C GLY A 86 -14.52 3.81 9.45
N ARG A 87 -14.75 4.09 10.71
CA ARG A 87 -15.64 3.28 11.54
C ARG A 87 -16.94 4.07 11.72
N GLY A 88 -18.03 3.56 11.15
CA GLY A 88 -19.43 3.87 11.38
C GLY A 88 -19.85 5.29 11.82
N LYS A 89 -21.15 5.55 11.86
CA LYS A 89 -21.79 6.85 12.14
C LYS A 89 -21.42 7.53 13.48
N HIS A 90 -20.70 6.86 14.36
CA HIS A 90 -20.39 7.35 15.71
C HIS A 90 -18.90 7.51 16.00
N ASP A 91 -18.02 7.17 15.04
CA ASP A 91 -16.58 7.32 15.20
C ASP A 91 -16.12 8.62 14.56
N ILE A 92 -15.72 9.57 15.39
CA ILE A 92 -15.08 10.84 14.99
C ILE A 92 -13.64 10.59 14.49
N MET A 93 -13.27 9.32 14.31
CA MET A 93 -11.90 8.95 13.92
C MET A 93 -11.67 9.31 12.46
N THR A 94 -10.64 10.08 12.24
CA THR A 94 -10.11 10.42 10.92
C THR A 94 -9.85 9.13 10.14
N THR A 95 -10.28 9.10 8.89
CA THR A 95 -9.92 8.04 7.95
C THR A 95 -8.39 8.02 7.80
N VAL A 96 -7.77 6.88 8.06
CA VAL A 96 -6.31 6.71 8.03
C VAL A 96 -5.91 5.46 7.28
N CYS A 97 -4.70 5.43 6.75
CA CYS A 97 -4.10 4.25 6.17
C CYS A 97 -3.00 3.70 7.09
N SER A 98 -2.94 2.35 7.24
CA SER A 98 -1.92 1.72 8.08
C SER A 98 -0.51 1.77 7.49
N VAL A 99 -0.38 1.95 6.18
CA VAL A 99 0.90 1.96 5.46
C VAL A 99 1.23 3.30 4.82
N ASN A 100 0.24 4.19 4.67
CA ASN A 100 0.44 5.56 4.19
C ASN A 100 0.07 6.56 5.29
N PRO A 101 1.03 7.08 6.05
CA PRO A 101 0.76 8.03 7.13
C PRO A 101 0.28 9.40 6.64
N LYS A 102 0.44 9.70 5.36
CA LYS A 102 0.01 10.98 4.76
C LYS A 102 -1.48 10.98 4.39
N PHE A 103 -2.09 9.80 4.24
CA PHE A 103 -3.48 9.68 3.83
C PHE A 103 -4.43 10.38 4.82
N GLY A 104 -5.21 11.33 4.30
CA GLY A 104 -6.10 12.19 5.08
C GLY A 104 -5.41 13.42 5.69
N PHE A 105 -4.09 13.56 5.51
CA PHE A 105 -3.29 14.67 6.00
C PHE A 105 -2.56 15.43 4.87
N GLU A 106 -2.93 15.20 3.61
CA GLU A 106 -2.23 15.77 2.45
C GLU A 106 -2.19 17.30 2.49
N ALA A 107 -3.25 17.92 3.01
CA ALA A 107 -3.30 19.37 3.16
C ALA A 107 -2.29 19.91 4.19
N VAL A 108 -1.98 19.11 5.23
CA VAL A 108 -1.02 19.43 6.28
C VAL A 108 0.40 19.04 5.84
N ASP A 109 0.55 17.89 5.19
CA ASP A 109 1.85 17.38 4.74
C ASP A 109 2.57 18.37 3.84
N ARG A 110 1.86 19.05 2.93
CA ARG A 110 2.45 20.12 2.10
C ARG A 110 3.07 21.27 2.90
N TYR A 111 2.58 21.55 4.11
CA TYR A 111 3.19 22.56 4.99
C TYR A 111 4.37 22.00 5.77
N LEU A 112 4.42 20.67 5.97
CA LEU A 112 5.53 19.99 6.63
C LEU A 112 6.67 19.66 5.65
N ALA A 113 6.40 19.74 4.36
CA ALA A 113 7.37 19.48 3.28
C ALA A 113 8.34 20.63 3.01
N TYR A 114 8.31 21.71 3.82
CA TYR A 114 9.28 22.80 3.69
C TYR A 114 10.72 22.29 3.86
N PRO A 115 11.67 22.85 3.08
CA PRO A 115 13.08 22.59 3.30
C PRO A 115 13.43 22.85 4.77
N VAL A 116 14.28 21.99 5.32
CA VAL A 116 14.72 22.19 6.71
C VAL A 116 15.71 23.35 6.78
N ASP A 117 15.50 24.26 7.72
CA ASP A 117 16.42 25.38 7.94
C ASP A 117 17.82 24.91 8.35
N LYS A 118 17.89 23.76 9.00
CA LYS A 118 19.15 23.16 9.47
C LYS A 118 19.08 21.64 9.41
N VAL A 119 20.05 21.04 8.74
CA VAL A 119 20.29 19.59 8.79
C VAL A 119 20.67 19.19 10.21
N LYS A 120 20.03 18.16 10.73
CA LYS A 120 20.29 17.58 12.06
C LYS A 120 20.74 16.13 11.92
N ASP A 121 21.57 15.71 12.86
CA ASP A 121 21.85 14.30 13.11
C ASP A 121 20.75 13.78 14.04
N ILE A 122 19.97 12.77 13.58
CA ILE A 122 18.80 12.27 14.29
C ILE A 122 18.99 10.78 14.56
N ALA A 123 18.82 10.40 15.83
CA ALA A 123 18.78 9.01 16.25
C ALA A 123 17.32 8.54 16.34
N VAL A 124 16.98 7.48 15.63
CA VAL A 124 15.68 6.78 15.73
C VAL A 124 15.92 5.51 16.54
N ILE A 125 15.25 5.40 17.68
CA ILE A 125 15.39 4.25 18.56
C ILE A 125 14.26 3.26 18.28
N GLY A 126 14.63 2.07 17.78
CA GLY A 126 13.75 0.99 17.36
C GLY A 126 13.52 0.97 15.85
N GLY A 127 13.84 -0.16 15.23
CA GLY A 127 13.72 -0.44 13.79
C GLY A 127 12.43 -1.14 13.41
N GLY A 128 11.35 -1.00 14.19
CA GLY A 128 10.02 -1.44 13.80
C GLY A 128 9.43 -0.56 12.69
N PRO A 129 8.22 -0.89 12.15
CA PRO A 129 7.61 -0.15 11.03
C PRO A 129 7.52 1.36 11.25
N GLY A 130 7.16 1.77 12.47
CA GLY A 130 7.07 3.18 12.83
C GLY A 130 8.43 3.88 12.80
N GLY A 131 9.46 3.23 13.35
CA GLY A 131 10.82 3.78 13.36
C GLY A 131 11.42 3.89 11.96
N MET A 132 11.28 2.83 11.15
CA MET A 132 11.74 2.83 9.76
C MET A 132 11.04 3.91 8.94
N ARG A 133 9.71 4.03 9.03
CA ARG A 133 8.97 5.07 8.30
C ARG A 133 9.35 6.47 8.76
N THR A 134 9.58 6.66 10.05
CA THR A 134 10.09 7.92 10.61
C THR A 134 11.48 8.25 10.06
N ALA A 135 12.36 7.26 9.99
CA ALA A 135 13.71 7.45 9.47
C ALA A 135 13.70 7.84 7.99
N ILE A 136 12.91 7.15 7.16
CA ILE A 136 12.73 7.50 5.74
C ILE A 136 12.21 8.93 5.61
N TYR A 137 11.13 9.26 6.32
CA TYR A 137 10.54 10.59 6.25
C TYR A 137 11.49 11.72 6.64
N LEU A 138 12.33 11.49 7.67
CA LEU A 138 13.33 12.46 8.10
C LEU A 138 14.51 12.56 7.12
N ALA A 139 14.89 11.43 6.49
CA ALA A 139 15.92 11.41 5.46
C ALA A 139 15.46 12.16 4.20
N ASP A 140 14.21 11.94 3.75
CA ASP A 140 13.59 12.65 2.62
C ASP A 140 13.55 14.17 2.86
N ARG A 141 13.44 14.60 4.11
CA ARG A 141 13.55 16.00 4.51
C ARG A 141 14.97 16.55 4.55
N GLY A 142 15.97 15.72 4.29
CA GLY A 142 17.38 16.12 4.24
C GLY A 142 18.14 16.03 5.57
N HIS A 143 17.58 15.36 6.59
CA HIS A 143 18.31 15.10 7.83
C HIS A 143 19.25 13.91 7.68
N LYS A 144 20.27 13.82 8.54
CA LYS A 144 21.10 12.63 8.71
C LYS A 144 20.44 11.75 9.77
N VAL A 145 20.05 10.53 9.39
CA VAL A 145 19.28 9.65 10.27
C VAL A 145 20.04 8.36 10.53
N THR A 146 20.09 7.95 11.80
CA THR A 146 20.63 6.66 12.22
C THR A 146 19.57 5.92 13.01
N ILE A 147 19.27 4.67 12.59
CA ILE A 147 18.38 3.79 13.34
C ILE A 147 19.21 2.94 14.29
N TYR A 148 18.81 2.90 15.55
CA TYR A 148 19.35 1.99 16.57
C TYR A 148 18.32 0.91 16.86
N GLU A 149 18.64 -0.33 16.52
CA GLU A 149 17.78 -1.50 16.74
C GLU A 149 18.49 -2.46 17.71
N ALA A 150 17.73 -3.00 18.66
CA ALA A 150 18.27 -3.94 19.65
C ALA A 150 18.44 -5.35 19.07
N GLU A 151 17.61 -5.72 18.10
CA GLU A 151 17.71 -6.99 17.39
C GLU A 151 18.66 -6.87 16.20
N GLY A 152 19.13 -8.01 15.67
CA GLY A 152 20.02 -8.04 14.51
C GLY A 152 19.37 -7.65 13.17
N GLU A 153 18.06 -7.48 13.15
CA GLU A 153 17.27 -7.21 11.95
C GLU A 153 16.18 -6.17 12.21
N LEU A 154 15.89 -5.35 11.20
CA LEU A 154 14.76 -4.41 11.22
C LEU A 154 13.43 -5.16 11.09
N GLY A 155 12.32 -4.47 11.37
CA GLY A 155 10.95 -4.97 11.19
C GLY A 155 10.16 -5.16 12.48
N GLY A 156 10.83 -5.29 13.64
CA GLY A 156 10.16 -5.43 14.93
C GLY A 156 9.08 -6.53 14.92
N ALA A 157 7.90 -6.26 15.46
CA ALA A 157 6.83 -7.24 15.57
C ALA A 157 6.28 -7.78 14.23
N ILE A 158 6.48 -7.09 13.11
CA ILE A 158 6.02 -7.57 11.80
C ILE A 158 6.77 -8.84 11.40
N ARG A 159 8.03 -9.00 11.76
CA ARG A 159 8.83 -10.20 11.45
C ARG A 159 8.17 -11.51 11.87
N HIS A 160 7.30 -11.44 12.86
CA HIS A 160 6.62 -12.60 13.44
C HIS A 160 5.11 -12.64 13.13
N SER A 161 4.64 -11.82 12.19
CA SER A 161 3.20 -11.68 11.90
C SER A 161 2.78 -12.31 10.60
N ASP A 162 3.70 -12.82 9.80
CA ASP A 162 3.50 -13.34 8.45
C ASP A 162 3.08 -14.82 8.38
N TYR A 163 3.10 -15.53 9.51
CA TYR A 163 2.76 -16.97 9.57
C TYR A 163 1.26 -17.26 9.44
N ILE A 164 0.40 -16.22 9.54
CA ILE A 164 -1.04 -16.39 9.45
C ILE A 164 -1.49 -16.26 8.00
N PRO A 165 -2.03 -17.33 7.35
CA PRO A 165 -2.30 -17.36 5.91
C PRO A 165 -3.19 -16.22 5.39
N PHE A 166 -4.18 -15.76 6.18
CA PHE A 166 -5.04 -14.66 5.76
C PHE A 166 -4.42 -13.26 5.92
N LYS A 167 -3.21 -13.19 6.51
CA LYS A 167 -2.41 -11.96 6.64
C LYS A 167 -1.24 -11.92 5.64
N TRP A 168 -1.36 -12.63 4.53
CA TRP A 168 -0.32 -12.68 3.50
C TRP A 168 0.18 -11.29 3.05
N THR A 169 -0.70 -10.28 3.06
CA THR A 169 -0.32 -8.89 2.76
C THR A 169 0.66 -8.27 3.78
N LEU A 170 0.75 -8.81 5.00
CA LEU A 170 1.79 -8.39 5.96
C LEU A 170 3.16 -8.94 5.58
N LYS A 171 3.18 -10.17 5.03
CA LYS A 171 4.41 -10.75 4.49
C LYS A 171 4.91 -9.89 3.33
N ASP A 172 4.05 -9.59 2.37
CA ASP A 172 4.42 -8.75 1.21
C ASP A 172 4.88 -7.36 1.64
N TYR A 173 4.19 -6.75 2.63
CA TYR A 173 4.61 -5.47 3.19
C TYR A 173 6.00 -5.55 3.83
N LYS A 174 6.29 -6.62 4.57
CA LYS A 174 7.60 -6.85 5.15
C LYS A 174 8.67 -6.98 4.05
N ASP A 175 8.39 -7.81 3.06
CA ASP A 175 9.37 -8.18 2.04
C ASP A 175 9.65 -7.02 1.05
N LEU A 176 8.65 -6.18 0.73
CA LEU A 176 8.78 -5.08 -0.24
C LEU A 176 9.09 -3.72 0.40
N SER A 177 8.70 -3.48 1.65
CA SER A 177 8.75 -2.13 2.24
C SER A 177 9.80 -1.96 3.34
N LEU A 178 10.52 -3.01 3.68
CA LEU A 178 11.48 -3.02 4.80
C LEU A 178 12.92 -3.28 4.36
N ILE A 179 13.20 -3.34 3.07
CA ILE A 179 14.56 -3.56 2.51
C ILE A 179 15.20 -2.24 2.12
#